data_4263cf3f169c49253f922da0b65b363d
#
_entry.id   4263cf3f169c49253f922da0b65b363d
#
_cell.length_a   1.000
_cell.length_b   1.000
_cell.length_c   1.000
_cell.angle_alpha   90.00
_cell.angle_beta   90.00
_cell.angle_gamma   90.00
#
_symmetry.space_group_name_H-M   'P 1'
#
loop_
_entity.id
_entity.type
_entity.pdbx_description
1 polymer ?
#
loop_
_entity_poly.entity_id
_entity_poly.type
_entity_poly.pdbx_seq_one_letter_code
_entity_poly.pdbx_strand_id
1 'polypeptide(L)'
;EGMEYIDSFLFNPHKWMFTNFDCTAFFTKDAGSLIRTFEILPEYLKTRTRGLVNDYRDWGITLGRRFRALKLWSVIRSYGREGLQEKIRQHIQYTAKLKEMILKEKDFEILAPVVINVICFRYVPSGFDENQINSINEKLNHLLNDSGKIYLSHTILNGKYTLRMVTGQTNVTLDVRPQDRLALRRTDRLFPAAGVPDARRRIQRPYRDRRRR
;
A
#
# COMPACT_ATOMS: atom_id res chain seq x y z
N GLU A 1 18.95 14.54 7.49
CA GLU A 1 19.20 14.79 8.90
C GLU A 1 19.07 13.47 9.66
N GLY A 2 20.01 13.14 10.57
CA GLY A 2 20.00 11.90 11.36
C GLY A 2 20.65 10.68 10.69
N MET A 3 20.99 10.73 9.40
CA MET A 3 21.64 9.61 8.69
C MET A 3 23.05 9.30 9.24
N GLU A 4 23.69 10.26 9.82
CA GLU A 4 25.01 10.15 10.47
C GLU A 4 25.00 9.23 11.70
N TYR A 5 23.85 9.07 12.36
CA TYR A 5 23.68 8.27 13.58
C TYR A 5 23.24 6.83 13.37
N ILE A 6 22.86 6.46 12.13
CA ILE A 6 22.38 5.11 11.85
C ILE A 6 23.49 4.21 11.29
N ASP A 7 23.46 2.91 11.59
CA ASP A 7 24.40 1.92 11.07
C ASP A 7 23.95 1.35 9.72
N SER A 8 22.65 1.25 9.52
CA SER A 8 22.07 0.79 8.26
C SER A 8 20.76 1.49 7.95
N PHE A 9 20.42 1.55 6.66
CA PHE A 9 19.18 2.13 6.16
C PHE A 9 18.59 1.26 5.05
N LEU A 10 17.30 1.02 5.15
CA LEU A 10 16.56 0.25 4.16
C LEU A 10 15.30 0.99 3.73
N PHE A 11 15.05 1.01 2.42
CA PHE A 11 13.76 1.44 1.89
C PHE A 11 13.35 0.60 0.68
N ASN A 12 12.07 0.68 0.32
CA ASN A 12 11.48 -0.13 -0.74
C ASN A 12 11.10 0.72 -1.95
N PRO A 13 11.96 0.87 -2.97
CA PRO A 13 11.60 1.54 -4.22
C PRO A 13 10.37 0.97 -4.90
N HIS A 14 10.07 -0.33 -4.70
CA HIS A 14 8.86 -0.98 -5.22
C HIS A 14 7.56 -0.55 -4.53
N LYS A 15 7.62 0.37 -3.55
CA LYS A 15 6.44 0.98 -2.92
C LYS A 15 6.20 2.37 -3.50
N TRP A 16 6.72 3.40 -2.87
CA TRP A 16 6.40 4.79 -3.21
C TRP A 16 7.43 5.49 -4.10
N MET A 17 8.37 4.73 -4.69
CA MET A 17 9.21 5.19 -5.79
C MET A 17 8.86 4.54 -7.14
N PHE A 18 7.64 4.04 -7.27
CA PHE A 18 7.05 3.55 -8.53
C PHE A 18 7.84 2.46 -9.27
N THR A 19 8.80 1.81 -8.59
CA THR A 19 9.54 0.71 -9.17
C THR A 19 8.71 -0.58 -9.08
N ASN A 20 8.66 -1.35 -10.15
CA ASN A 20 7.92 -2.62 -10.15
C ASN A 20 8.46 -3.58 -9.09
N PHE A 21 7.57 -4.35 -8.49
CA PHE A 21 7.89 -5.36 -7.48
C PHE A 21 8.84 -6.44 -8.07
N ASP A 22 9.87 -6.89 -7.38
CA ASP A 22 10.35 -6.44 -6.10
C ASP A 22 11.63 -5.61 -6.26
N CYS A 23 11.83 -4.60 -5.41
CA CYS A 23 13.06 -3.83 -5.34
C CYS A 23 13.18 -3.20 -3.94
N THR A 24 14.22 -3.61 -3.21
CA THR A 24 14.59 -3.05 -1.91
C THR A 24 16.01 -2.53 -2.00
N ALA A 25 16.25 -1.32 -1.54
CA ALA A 25 17.58 -0.74 -1.41
C ALA A 25 18.01 -0.82 0.07
N PHE A 26 19.18 -1.37 0.30
CA PHE A 26 19.78 -1.52 1.62
C PHE A 26 21.17 -0.88 1.62
N PHE A 27 21.43 -0.06 2.60
CA PHE A 27 22.69 0.64 2.81
C PHE A 27 23.23 0.26 4.18
N THR A 28 24.53 0.05 4.30
CA THR A 28 25.21 -0.22 5.57
C THR A 28 26.53 0.54 5.64
N LYS A 29 26.91 0.99 6.83
CA LYS A 29 28.24 1.55 7.07
C LYS A 29 29.33 0.49 7.07
N ASP A 30 29.02 -0.71 7.59
CA ASP A 30 29.96 -1.83 7.70
C ASP A 30 29.57 -2.98 6.76
N ALA A 31 30.05 -2.90 5.54
CA ALA A 31 29.89 -3.98 4.56
C ALA A 31 30.66 -5.26 4.98
N GLY A 32 31.76 -5.12 5.70
CA GLY A 32 32.56 -6.25 6.16
C GLY A 32 31.81 -7.14 7.14
N SER A 33 31.07 -6.57 8.09
CA SER A 33 30.21 -7.35 9.01
C SER A 33 29.12 -8.10 8.26
N LEU A 34 28.53 -7.48 7.25
CA LEU A 34 27.50 -8.13 6.43
C LEU A 34 28.06 -9.32 5.68
N ILE A 35 29.23 -9.15 5.04
CA ILE A 35 29.91 -10.22 4.31
C ILE A 35 30.28 -11.37 5.26
N ARG A 36 30.92 -11.09 6.41
CA ARG A 36 31.27 -12.12 7.41
C ARG A 36 30.07 -12.92 7.91
N THR A 37 28.88 -12.32 7.90
CA THR A 37 27.63 -12.97 8.33
C THR A 37 27.09 -13.95 7.29
N PHE A 38 27.18 -13.62 6.01
CA PHE A 38 26.49 -14.35 4.94
C PHE A 38 27.42 -15.10 3.99
N GLU A 39 28.72 -14.87 4.06
CA GLU A 39 29.68 -15.48 3.18
C GLU A 39 29.73 -17.02 3.36
N ILE A 40 29.44 -17.74 2.32
CA ILE A 40 29.68 -19.19 2.21
C ILE A 40 30.61 -19.40 1.01
N LEU A 41 31.81 -19.88 1.26
CA LEU A 41 32.86 -20.03 0.24
C LEU A 41 33.22 -21.50 -0.02
N PRO A 42 32.37 -22.25 -0.71
CA PRO A 42 32.80 -23.54 -1.24
C PRO A 42 33.88 -23.35 -2.32
N GLU A 43 34.75 -24.34 -2.49
CA GLU A 43 35.91 -24.25 -3.41
C GLU A 43 35.54 -23.81 -4.83
N TYR A 44 34.43 -24.33 -5.37
CA TYR A 44 33.99 -24.01 -6.74
C TYR A 44 33.54 -22.55 -6.95
N LEU A 45 33.32 -21.79 -5.87
CA LEU A 45 32.95 -20.36 -5.93
C LEU A 45 34.15 -19.43 -5.71
N LYS A 46 35.32 -19.93 -5.46
CA LYS A 46 36.56 -19.14 -5.35
C LYS A 46 37.00 -18.69 -6.75
N THR A 47 36.84 -17.38 -7.02
CA THR A 47 37.23 -16.77 -8.30
C THR A 47 38.56 -16.03 -8.18
N ARG A 48 39.31 -15.89 -9.30
CA ARG A 48 40.53 -15.06 -9.35
C ARG A 48 40.28 -13.57 -9.15
N THR A 49 39.02 -13.14 -9.30
CA THR A 49 38.61 -11.74 -9.18
C THR A 49 38.17 -11.38 -7.76
N ARG A 50 38.25 -12.31 -6.80
CA ARG A 50 37.91 -12.04 -5.39
C ARG A 50 38.75 -10.91 -4.84
N GLY A 51 38.09 -9.96 -4.18
CA GLY A 51 38.72 -8.73 -3.66
C GLY A 51 38.95 -7.63 -4.71
N LEU A 52 38.79 -7.92 -5.99
CA LEU A 52 38.82 -6.92 -7.07
C LEU A 52 37.43 -6.39 -7.42
N VAL A 53 36.38 -7.13 -7.08
CA VAL A 53 35.00 -6.79 -7.33
C VAL A 53 34.16 -7.04 -6.08
N ASN A 54 32.98 -6.39 -5.99
CA ASN A 54 32.00 -6.66 -4.93
C ASN A 54 31.15 -7.88 -5.31
N ASP A 55 31.40 -9.02 -4.68
CA ASP A 55 30.60 -10.22 -4.86
C ASP A 55 29.31 -10.12 -4.03
N TYR A 56 28.25 -9.56 -4.59
CA TYR A 56 26.97 -9.34 -3.88
C TYR A 56 26.25 -10.62 -3.43
N ARG A 57 26.68 -11.81 -3.88
CA ARG A 57 26.24 -13.11 -3.34
C ARG A 57 26.55 -13.24 -1.85
N ASP A 58 27.67 -12.61 -1.41
CA ASP A 58 28.15 -12.68 -0.04
C ASP A 58 27.46 -11.65 0.88
N TRP A 59 26.56 -10.84 0.32
CA TRP A 59 25.82 -9.80 1.04
C TRP A 59 24.43 -10.23 1.53
N GLY A 60 24.10 -11.51 1.50
CA GLY A 60 22.81 -12.04 1.94
C GLY A 60 22.66 -13.51 1.60
N ILE A 61 21.56 -14.10 2.03
CA ILE A 61 21.29 -15.53 1.93
C ILE A 61 21.09 -16.05 0.51
N THR A 62 20.84 -15.18 -0.48
CA THR A 62 20.52 -15.58 -1.85
C THR A 62 21.78 -15.61 -2.72
N LEU A 63 22.17 -16.77 -3.23
CA LEU A 63 23.31 -16.92 -4.12
C LEU A 63 23.11 -16.19 -5.44
N GLY A 64 21.99 -16.45 -6.12
CA GLY A 64 21.64 -15.79 -7.37
C GLY A 64 20.83 -14.53 -7.14
N ARG A 65 21.13 -13.46 -7.89
CA ARG A 65 20.41 -12.18 -7.76
C ARG A 65 19.86 -11.71 -9.10
N ARG A 66 18.65 -11.21 -9.08
CA ARG A 66 18.08 -10.47 -10.21
C ARG A 66 18.74 -9.10 -10.31
N PHE A 67 18.90 -8.57 -11.51
CA PHE A 67 19.39 -7.20 -11.73
C PHE A 67 18.32 -6.16 -11.43
N ARG A 68 17.93 -6.06 -10.14
CA ARG A 68 16.86 -5.13 -9.68
C ARG A 68 17.21 -3.66 -9.85
N ALA A 69 18.51 -3.33 -9.82
CA ALA A 69 18.99 -1.98 -10.00
C ALA A 69 18.59 -1.39 -11.36
N LEU A 70 18.49 -2.20 -12.42
CA LEU A 70 18.11 -1.72 -13.75
C LEU A 70 16.71 -1.08 -13.76
N LYS A 71 15.73 -1.71 -13.12
CA LYS A 71 14.38 -1.15 -13.08
C LYS A 71 14.27 0.10 -12.22
N LEU A 72 15.02 0.19 -11.11
CA LEU A 72 15.14 1.41 -10.33
C LEU A 72 15.80 2.53 -11.14
N TRP A 73 16.89 2.22 -11.83
CA TRP A 73 17.57 3.14 -12.72
C TRP A 73 16.62 3.67 -13.81
N SER A 74 15.84 2.80 -14.45
CA SER A 74 14.86 3.18 -15.48
C SER A 74 13.81 4.15 -14.94
N VAL A 75 13.29 3.92 -13.72
CA VAL A 75 12.36 4.84 -13.07
C VAL A 75 13.00 6.20 -12.80
N ILE A 76 14.21 6.21 -12.23
CA ILE A 76 14.94 7.45 -11.95
C ILE A 76 15.24 8.21 -13.25
N ARG A 77 15.61 7.51 -14.33
CA ARG A 77 15.85 8.11 -15.64
C ARG A 77 14.57 8.66 -16.27
N SER A 78 13.44 8.00 -16.07
CA SER A 78 12.14 8.40 -16.64
C SER A 78 11.56 9.63 -15.96
N TYR A 79 11.54 9.66 -14.64
CA TYR A 79 10.92 10.74 -13.86
C TYR A 79 11.90 11.86 -13.49
N GLY A 80 13.18 11.54 -13.33
CA GLY A 80 14.15 12.42 -12.67
C GLY A 80 13.85 12.58 -11.18
N ARG A 81 14.72 13.32 -10.49
CA ARG A 81 14.54 13.64 -9.07
C ARG A 81 13.30 14.52 -8.85
N GLU A 82 13.19 15.57 -9.68
CA GLU A 82 12.11 16.55 -9.59
C GLU A 82 10.74 15.90 -9.88
N GLY A 83 10.65 15.05 -10.90
CA GLY A 83 9.41 14.35 -11.23
C GLY A 83 8.94 13.38 -10.14
N LEU A 84 9.88 12.67 -9.51
CA LEU A 84 9.55 11.80 -8.36
C LEU A 84 9.07 12.63 -7.16
N GLN A 85 9.74 13.74 -6.86
CA GLN A 85 9.33 14.64 -5.78
C GLN A 85 7.95 15.24 -6.04
N GLU A 86 7.68 15.67 -7.26
CA GLU A 86 6.39 16.24 -7.65
C GLU A 86 5.26 15.21 -7.49
N LYS A 87 5.46 13.98 -7.95
CA LYS A 87 4.49 12.89 -7.77
C LYS A 87 4.19 12.62 -6.29
N ILE A 88 5.21 12.59 -5.46
CA ILE A 88 5.05 12.38 -4.01
C ILE A 88 4.28 13.54 -3.38
N ARG A 89 4.60 14.80 -3.73
CA ARG A 89 3.88 15.98 -3.26
C ARG A 89 2.41 15.96 -3.68
N GLN A 90 2.13 15.60 -4.94
CA GLN A 90 0.75 15.44 -5.43
C GLN A 90 -0.03 14.41 -4.62
N HIS A 91 0.56 13.25 -4.31
CA HIS A 91 -0.10 12.24 -3.48
C HIS A 91 -0.43 12.75 -2.07
N ILE A 92 0.49 13.51 -1.46
CA ILE A 92 0.26 14.13 -0.16
C ILE A 92 -0.90 15.15 -0.24
N GLN A 93 -0.90 15.99 -1.28
CA GLN A 93 -1.99 16.96 -1.50
C GLN A 93 -3.34 16.27 -1.74
N TYR A 94 -3.38 15.18 -2.52
CA TYR A 94 -4.59 14.40 -2.75
C TYR A 94 -5.11 13.79 -1.45
N THR A 95 -4.19 13.28 -0.62
CA THR A 95 -4.54 12.73 0.69
C THR A 95 -5.11 13.79 1.63
N ALA A 96 -4.52 15.01 1.64
CA ALA A 96 -5.03 16.13 2.41
C ALA A 96 -6.45 16.55 1.97
N LYS A 97 -6.70 16.65 0.66
CA LYS A 97 -8.03 16.95 0.12
C LYS A 97 -9.06 15.85 0.45
N LEU A 98 -8.65 14.58 0.38
CA LEU A 98 -9.51 13.47 0.76
C LEU A 98 -9.86 13.52 2.25
N LYS A 99 -8.88 13.85 3.12
CA LYS A 99 -9.13 14.09 4.55
C LYS A 99 -10.20 15.16 4.76
N GLU A 100 -10.09 16.29 4.09
CA GLU A 100 -11.08 17.36 4.16
C GLU A 100 -12.48 16.92 3.70
N MET A 101 -12.54 16.07 2.67
CA MET A 101 -13.81 15.52 2.19
C MET A 101 -14.44 14.58 3.21
N ILE A 102 -13.66 13.68 3.82
CA ILE A 102 -14.14 12.76 4.86
C ILE A 102 -14.65 13.53 6.08
N LEU A 103 -13.92 14.55 6.53
CA LEU A 103 -14.29 15.37 7.70
C LEU A 103 -15.57 16.19 7.49
N LYS A 104 -16.02 16.41 6.26
CA LYS A 104 -17.30 17.07 5.96
C LYS A 104 -18.51 16.12 6.10
N GLU A 105 -18.28 14.83 6.11
CA GLU A 105 -19.33 13.83 6.25
C GLU A 105 -19.48 13.47 7.75
N LYS A 106 -20.68 13.68 8.31
CA LYS A 106 -20.93 13.55 9.76
C LYS A 106 -20.79 12.13 10.30
N ASP A 107 -21.02 11.16 9.42
CA ASP A 107 -21.02 9.72 9.77
C ASP A 107 -19.67 9.04 9.52
N PHE A 108 -18.60 9.82 9.39
CA PHE A 108 -17.25 9.27 9.21
C PHE A 108 -16.29 9.84 10.26
N GLU A 109 -15.39 9.01 10.73
CA GLU A 109 -14.30 9.43 11.61
C GLU A 109 -12.94 8.99 11.07
N ILE A 110 -11.92 9.80 11.33
CA ILE A 110 -10.50 9.50 11.02
C ILE A 110 -9.86 9.02 12.31
N LEU A 111 -9.26 7.82 12.28
CA LEU A 111 -8.78 7.10 13.46
C LEU A 111 -7.28 7.23 13.73
N ALA A 112 -6.53 7.86 12.81
CA ALA A 112 -5.10 8.08 12.97
C ALA A 112 -4.67 9.40 12.33
N PRO A 113 -3.57 10.02 12.77
CA PRO A 113 -3.03 11.21 12.14
C PRO A 113 -2.74 10.98 10.65
N VAL A 114 -3.19 11.90 9.81
CA VAL A 114 -2.92 11.89 8.36
C VAL A 114 -1.70 12.76 8.11
N VAL A 115 -0.52 12.12 8.00
CA VAL A 115 0.76 12.82 7.88
C VAL A 115 1.24 12.88 6.44
N ILE A 116 1.13 11.77 5.71
CA ILE A 116 1.62 11.65 4.33
C ILE A 116 0.50 11.16 3.40
N ASN A 117 0.57 9.92 2.93
CA ASN A 117 -0.31 9.42 1.88
C ASN A 117 -1.26 8.29 2.32
N VAL A 118 -1.49 8.15 3.61
CA VAL A 118 -2.38 7.13 4.19
C VAL A 118 -3.46 7.79 5.02
N ILE A 119 -4.73 7.37 4.81
CA ILE A 119 -5.87 7.73 5.66
C ILE A 119 -6.44 6.46 6.26
N CYS A 120 -6.61 6.47 7.57
CA CYS A 120 -7.30 5.45 8.34
C CYS A 120 -8.64 6.04 8.82
N PHE A 121 -9.74 5.52 8.32
CA PHE A 121 -11.08 6.07 8.59
C PHE A 121 -12.11 4.95 8.70
N ARG A 122 -13.29 5.27 9.22
CA ARG A 122 -14.43 4.36 9.20
C ARG A 122 -15.76 5.11 9.13
N TYR A 123 -16.79 4.40 8.73
CA TYR A 123 -18.18 4.85 8.76
C TYR A 123 -18.80 4.54 10.13
N VAL A 124 -19.43 5.56 10.75
CA VAL A 124 -19.99 5.49 12.11
C VAL A 124 -21.44 6.00 12.08
N PRO A 125 -22.38 5.21 11.58
CA PRO A 125 -23.78 5.58 11.59
C PRO A 125 -24.33 5.65 13.02
N SER A 126 -25.27 6.56 13.25
CA SER A 126 -25.94 6.70 14.55
C SER A 126 -26.84 5.49 14.86
N GLY A 127 -26.97 5.15 16.15
CA GLY A 127 -27.87 4.09 16.62
C GLY A 127 -27.31 2.66 16.59
N PHE A 128 -26.00 2.49 16.36
CA PHE A 128 -25.34 1.20 16.36
C PHE A 128 -24.26 1.13 17.44
N ASP A 129 -24.08 -0.05 18.03
CA ASP A 129 -22.99 -0.31 18.94
C ASP A 129 -21.66 -0.57 18.20
N GLU A 130 -20.54 -0.64 18.94
CA GLU A 130 -19.19 -0.79 18.37
C GLU A 130 -19.02 -2.09 17.55
N ASN A 131 -19.63 -3.20 17.98
CA ASN A 131 -19.56 -4.47 17.25
C ASN A 131 -20.32 -4.41 15.92
N GLN A 132 -21.48 -3.76 15.95
CA GLN A 132 -22.28 -3.51 14.76
C GLN A 132 -21.54 -2.57 13.79
N ILE A 133 -20.92 -1.50 14.27
CA ILE A 133 -20.11 -0.57 13.47
C ILE A 133 -18.93 -1.31 12.82
N ASN A 134 -18.23 -2.18 13.53
CA ASN A 134 -17.16 -3.01 12.98
C ASN A 134 -17.68 -3.90 11.85
N SER A 135 -18.80 -4.61 12.07
CA SER A 135 -19.42 -5.45 11.04
C SER A 135 -19.88 -4.67 9.80
N ILE A 136 -20.41 -3.45 10.01
CA ILE A 136 -20.81 -2.55 8.92
C ILE A 136 -19.59 -2.16 8.08
N ASN A 137 -18.48 -1.76 8.71
CA ASN A 137 -17.27 -1.36 8.00
C ASN A 137 -16.59 -2.52 7.27
N GLU A 138 -16.61 -3.73 7.82
CA GLU A 138 -16.15 -4.93 7.14
C GLU A 138 -16.96 -5.19 5.87
N LYS A 139 -18.29 -5.17 5.95
CA LYS A 139 -19.17 -5.31 4.78
C LYS A 139 -18.95 -4.19 3.77
N LEU A 140 -18.80 -2.95 4.23
CA LEU A 140 -18.51 -1.79 3.37
C LEU A 140 -17.19 -1.99 2.61
N ASN A 141 -16.14 -2.47 3.27
CA ASN A 141 -14.85 -2.76 2.63
C ASN A 141 -15.01 -3.80 1.51
N HIS A 142 -15.71 -4.90 1.77
CA HIS A 142 -15.98 -5.92 0.77
C HIS A 142 -16.78 -5.36 -0.43
N LEU A 143 -17.87 -4.64 -0.16
CA LEU A 143 -18.69 -4.04 -1.22
C LEU A 143 -17.91 -3.06 -2.11
N LEU A 144 -17.06 -2.22 -1.51
CA LEU A 144 -16.22 -1.27 -2.24
C LEU A 144 -15.21 -2.01 -3.12
N ASN A 145 -14.53 -3.02 -2.58
CA ASN A 145 -13.55 -3.81 -3.31
C ASN A 145 -14.18 -4.65 -4.43
N ASP A 146 -15.33 -5.28 -4.17
CA ASP A 146 -16.08 -6.07 -5.15
C ASP A 146 -16.64 -5.20 -6.29
N SER A 147 -16.82 -3.90 -6.06
CA SER A 147 -17.24 -2.96 -7.10
C SER A 147 -16.24 -2.81 -8.25
N GLY A 148 -14.97 -3.16 -8.01
CA GLY A 148 -13.85 -2.99 -8.94
C GLY A 148 -13.45 -1.54 -9.23
N LYS A 149 -14.09 -0.55 -8.56
CA LYS A 149 -13.81 0.87 -8.75
C LYS A 149 -12.72 1.40 -7.83
N ILE A 150 -12.59 0.82 -6.66
CA ILE A 150 -11.62 1.18 -5.62
C ILE A 150 -11.17 -0.08 -4.90
N TYR A 151 -9.95 -0.08 -4.43
CA TYR A 151 -9.43 -1.11 -3.54
C TYR A 151 -8.95 -0.48 -2.24
N LEU A 152 -9.56 -0.88 -1.11
CA LEU A 152 -9.17 -0.47 0.23
C LEU A 152 -8.66 -1.69 1.00
N SER A 153 -7.57 -1.51 1.71
CA SER A 153 -7.18 -2.45 2.76
C SER A 153 -7.85 -2.06 4.09
N HIS A 154 -7.75 -2.94 5.08
CA HIS A 154 -8.23 -2.65 6.43
C HIS A 154 -7.16 -2.92 7.48
N THR A 155 -7.41 -2.47 8.68
CA THR A 155 -6.65 -2.78 9.89
C THR A 155 -7.58 -2.68 11.10
N ILE A 156 -7.12 -3.16 12.25
CA ILE A 156 -7.80 -2.94 13.53
C ILE A 156 -7.00 -1.93 14.34
N LEU A 157 -7.62 -0.82 14.68
CA LEU A 157 -7.04 0.21 15.54
C LEU A 157 -7.86 0.30 16.84
N ASN A 158 -7.26 -0.07 17.98
CA ASN A 158 -7.92 -0.03 19.28
C ASN A 158 -9.28 -0.77 19.29
N GLY A 159 -9.33 -1.95 18.68
CA GLY A 159 -10.55 -2.75 18.57
C GLY A 159 -11.55 -2.31 17.50
N LYS A 160 -11.23 -1.24 16.72
CA LYS A 160 -12.07 -0.66 15.71
C LYS A 160 -11.67 -1.13 14.31
N TYR A 161 -12.62 -1.71 13.56
CA TYR A 161 -12.40 -2.04 12.14
C TYR A 161 -12.23 -0.75 11.34
N THR A 162 -11.08 -0.60 10.74
CA THR A 162 -10.63 0.65 10.12
C THR A 162 -10.32 0.44 8.65
N LEU A 163 -10.97 1.20 7.78
CA LEU A 163 -10.66 1.26 6.36
C LEU A 163 -9.36 2.04 6.17
N ARG A 164 -8.48 1.51 5.33
CA ARG A 164 -7.18 2.11 5.08
C ARG A 164 -7.03 2.40 3.59
N MET A 165 -6.97 3.67 3.25
CA MET A 165 -6.74 4.15 1.89
C MET A 165 -5.33 4.72 1.75
N VAL A 166 -4.65 4.32 0.66
CA VAL A 166 -3.30 4.79 0.32
C VAL A 166 -3.33 5.44 -1.05
N THR A 167 -2.91 6.69 -1.13
CA THR A 167 -2.70 7.38 -2.40
C THR A 167 -1.24 7.19 -2.82
N GLY A 168 -0.95 6.30 -3.75
CA GLY A 168 0.44 5.96 -4.06
C GLY A 168 0.67 5.37 -5.45
N GLN A 169 -0.37 5.22 -6.26
CA GLN A 169 -0.23 4.72 -7.63
C GLN A 169 0.15 5.84 -8.60
N THR A 170 0.92 5.52 -9.63
CA THR A 170 1.41 6.48 -10.63
C THR A 170 0.31 7.27 -11.33
N ASN A 171 -0.86 6.67 -11.51
CA ASN A 171 -1.98 7.23 -12.28
C ASN A 171 -3.13 7.76 -11.40
N VAL A 172 -2.88 7.96 -10.10
CA VAL A 172 -3.88 8.57 -9.21
C VAL A 172 -4.12 10.01 -9.62
N THR A 173 -5.38 10.36 -9.81
CA THR A 173 -5.85 11.71 -10.09
C THR A 173 -6.93 12.12 -9.09
N LEU A 174 -7.14 13.42 -8.93
CA LEU A 174 -8.23 13.99 -8.12
C LEU A 174 -9.53 14.15 -8.92
N ASP A 175 -9.72 13.40 -9.98
CA ASP A 175 -10.95 13.45 -10.76
C ASP A 175 -12.10 12.80 -9.95
N VAL A 176 -12.62 13.58 -9.01
CA VAL A 176 -13.79 13.22 -8.21
C VAL A 176 -15.02 13.58 -9.03
N ARG A 177 -15.45 12.68 -9.90
CA ARG A 177 -16.70 12.87 -10.64
C ARG A 177 -17.87 12.98 -9.66
N PRO A 178 -18.87 13.82 -9.92
CA PRO A 178 -20.06 13.95 -9.06
C PRO A 178 -20.75 12.61 -8.74
N GLN A 179 -20.72 11.66 -9.68
CA GLN A 179 -21.25 10.31 -9.46
C GLN A 179 -20.43 9.46 -8.47
N ASP A 180 -19.14 9.74 -8.29
CA ASP A 180 -18.28 9.00 -7.38
C ASP A 180 -18.44 9.51 -5.92
N ARG A 181 -18.86 10.77 -5.74
CA ARG A 181 -19.35 11.29 -4.43
C ARG A 181 -20.60 10.55 -3.96
N LEU A 182 -21.44 10.07 -4.88
CA LEU A 182 -22.61 9.25 -4.59
C LEU A 182 -22.28 7.84 -4.12
N ALA A 183 -21.09 7.31 -4.39
CA ALA A 183 -20.72 5.97 -3.93
C ALA A 183 -20.51 5.94 -2.39
N LEU A 184 -19.99 7.02 -1.80
CA LEU A 184 -19.92 7.18 -0.34
C LEU A 184 -21.30 7.51 0.26
N ARG A 185 -22.18 8.25 -0.46
CA ARG A 185 -23.53 8.59 0.00
C ARG A 185 -24.59 7.49 -0.21
N ARG A 186 -24.27 6.45 -0.98
CA ARG A 186 -25.20 5.29 -1.18
C ARG A 186 -25.15 4.28 -0.05
N THR A 187 -24.37 4.51 0.99
CA THR A 187 -24.37 3.67 2.20
C THR A 187 -25.71 3.75 2.95
N ASP A 188 -26.43 4.85 2.87
CA ASP A 188 -27.78 5.02 3.41
C ASP A 188 -28.84 4.15 2.72
N ARG A 189 -28.65 3.80 1.42
CA ARG A 189 -29.50 2.84 0.70
C ARG A 189 -29.11 1.38 0.92
N LEU A 190 -27.88 1.13 1.38
CA LEU A 190 -27.38 -0.23 1.65
C LEU A 190 -27.75 -0.69 3.07
N PHE A 191 -28.05 0.26 3.96
CA PHE A 191 -28.42 -0.02 5.36
C PHE A 191 -29.62 0.86 5.75
N PRO A 192 -30.87 0.53 5.30
CA PRO A 192 -32.05 1.23 5.79
C PRO A 192 -32.15 1.03 7.31
N ALA A 193 -32.38 2.14 8.03
CA ALA A 193 -32.67 2.09 9.46
C ALA A 193 -33.93 1.24 9.69
N ALA A 194 -33.78 0.07 10.22
CA ALA A 194 -34.73 -0.99 10.56
C ALA A 194 -34.66 -2.20 9.62
N GLY A 195 -34.10 -3.29 10.16
CA GLY A 195 -34.22 -4.62 9.60
C GLY A 195 -32.98 -5.08 8.80
N VAL A 196 -32.12 -5.86 9.45
CA VAL A 196 -31.08 -6.64 8.79
C VAL A 196 -31.76 -7.71 7.92
N PRO A 197 -31.73 -7.64 6.58
CA PRO A 197 -32.21 -8.75 5.77
C PRO A 197 -31.22 -9.91 5.89
N ASP A 198 -31.76 -11.10 6.14
CA ASP A 198 -31.04 -12.38 6.17
C ASP A 198 -30.16 -12.56 4.92
N ALA A 199 -28.84 -12.46 5.13
CA ALA A 199 -27.82 -12.54 4.07
C ALA A 199 -27.64 -13.94 3.47
N ARG A 200 -28.51 -14.93 3.80
CA ARG A 200 -28.38 -16.32 3.34
C ARG A 200 -29.03 -16.62 1.98
N ARG A 201 -29.63 -15.65 1.29
CA ARG A 201 -30.42 -15.93 0.08
C ARG A 201 -29.89 -15.34 -1.22
N ARG A 202 -28.62 -14.98 -1.40
CA ARG A 202 -28.08 -14.64 -2.73
C ARG A 202 -26.59 -14.88 -2.90
N ILE A 203 -26.12 -16.11 -2.72
CA ILE A 203 -24.85 -16.55 -3.32
C ILE A 203 -25.10 -17.87 -4.03
N GLN A 204 -25.72 -17.81 -5.20
CA GLN A 204 -25.64 -18.86 -6.21
C GLN A 204 -25.70 -18.18 -7.58
N ARG A 205 -24.55 -17.75 -8.09
CA ARG A 205 -24.29 -17.69 -9.52
C ARG A 205 -22.94 -18.36 -9.78
N PRO A 206 -22.90 -19.42 -10.57
CA PRO A 206 -21.66 -20.13 -10.88
C PRO A 206 -20.75 -19.23 -11.74
N TYR A 207 -19.47 -19.24 -11.40
CA TYR A 207 -18.36 -18.71 -12.19
C TYR A 207 -18.42 -19.36 -13.60
N ARG A 208 -18.73 -18.60 -14.65
CA ARG A 208 -18.63 -19.06 -16.03
C ARG A 208 -17.17 -18.95 -16.48
N ASP A 209 -16.52 -20.08 -16.54
CA ASP A 209 -15.21 -20.26 -17.17
C ASP A 209 -15.27 -19.83 -18.65
N ARG A 210 -14.57 -18.74 -18.99
CA ARG A 210 -14.34 -18.30 -20.36
C ARG A 210 -12.98 -18.80 -20.86
N ARG A 211 -12.81 -20.12 -20.90
CA ARG A 211 -11.75 -20.73 -21.70
C ARG A 211 -12.39 -21.68 -22.69
N ARG A 212 -12.75 -21.18 -23.88
CA ARG A 212 -12.81 -21.87 -25.19
C ARG A 212 -13.39 -20.93 -26.23
N ARG A 213 -12.50 -20.20 -26.91
CA ARG A 213 -12.40 -20.12 -28.38
C ARG A 213 -11.12 -19.37 -28.71
#